data_43ff6d941ee67dfae31a54fb088a291c
#
_entry.id   43ff6d941ee67dfae31a54fb088a291c
#
_cell.length_a   1.000
_cell.length_b   1.000
_cell.length_c   1.000
_cell.angle_alpha   90.00
_cell.angle_beta   90.00
_cell.angle_gamma   90.00
#
_symmetry.space_group_name_H-M   'P 1'
#
loop_
_entity.id
_entity.type
_entity.pdbx_description
1 polymer ?
#
loop_
_entity_poly.entity_id
_entity_poly.type
_entity_poly.pdbx_seq_one_letter_code
_entity_poly.pdbx_strand_id
1 'polypeptide(L)'
;MLRDEVVLIGAHLDSWHAATGATDNADGATAVMEAMRILSAVHARPRRTVRVALWGGEEEGLLGSLAYVEQHLRDDASRRKISVYLNDDPGSGPSYGFYMEHNEPAKRIFDAWLAPLRDIGVRRNVIEGIGATDHVSFDRVGIPAFNVIKDFHNYDVRTRHTNADLADAVSAEDLRQSAVFMAVMTWQAAMRDEPIPRSRR
;
A
#
# COMPACT_ATOMS: atom_id res chain seq x y z
N MET A 1 -22.58 -10.43 -0.85
CA MET A 1 -21.14 -10.32 -1.20
C MET A 1 -20.99 -9.06 -2.05
N LEU A 2 -19.93 -8.29 -1.82
CA LEU A 2 -19.66 -7.00 -2.47
C LEU A 2 -18.60 -7.17 -3.59
N ARG A 3 -18.79 -8.16 -4.45
CA ARG A 3 -17.79 -8.59 -5.45
C ARG A 3 -17.44 -7.53 -6.50
N ASP A 4 -18.32 -6.57 -6.73
CA ASP A 4 -18.08 -5.47 -7.68
C ASP A 4 -17.27 -4.33 -7.07
N GLU A 5 -17.07 -4.36 -5.74
CA GLU A 5 -16.20 -3.43 -5.04
C GLU A 5 -14.81 -4.04 -4.89
N VAL A 6 -13.78 -3.20 -5.00
CA VAL A 6 -12.38 -3.63 -5.04
C VAL A 6 -11.61 -2.99 -3.88
N VAL A 7 -10.88 -3.81 -3.16
CA VAL A 7 -9.74 -3.38 -2.34
C VAL A 7 -8.50 -3.60 -3.21
N LEU A 8 -7.84 -2.51 -3.54
CA LEU A 8 -6.60 -2.53 -4.32
C LEU A 8 -5.42 -2.45 -3.35
N ILE A 9 -4.42 -3.30 -3.55
CA ILE A 9 -3.13 -3.20 -2.88
C ILE A 9 -2.04 -3.14 -3.93
N GLY A 10 -0.98 -2.40 -3.69
CA GLY A 10 0.04 -2.27 -4.73
C GLY A 10 1.35 -1.69 -4.25
N ALA A 11 2.31 -1.74 -5.15
CA ALA A 11 3.65 -1.20 -5.04
C ALA A 11 4.18 -0.96 -6.46
N HIS A 12 5.21 -0.17 -6.65
CA HIS A 12 5.86 -0.12 -7.96
C HIS A 12 6.89 -1.24 -8.13
N LEU A 13 7.16 -1.58 -9.37
CA LEU A 13 8.04 -2.70 -9.75
C LEU A 13 9.31 -2.22 -10.47
N ASP A 14 9.28 -0.99 -10.99
CA ASP A 14 10.46 -0.34 -11.53
C ASP A 14 11.37 0.17 -10.41
N SER A 15 12.57 0.53 -10.76
CA SER A 15 13.57 1.09 -9.86
C SER A 15 14.63 1.86 -10.65
N TRP A 16 15.47 2.61 -9.96
CA TRP A 16 16.63 3.26 -10.57
C TRP A 16 17.65 2.24 -11.08
N HIS A 17 18.19 2.47 -12.28
CA HIS A 17 19.00 1.53 -13.04
C HIS A 17 20.40 1.24 -12.46
N ALA A 18 20.81 1.90 -11.38
CA ALA A 18 22.14 1.73 -10.80
C ALA A 18 22.27 0.52 -9.87
N ALA A 19 21.13 -0.09 -9.45
CA ALA A 19 21.08 -1.21 -8.51
C ALA A 19 19.92 -2.15 -8.83
N THR A 20 19.53 -3.00 -7.86
CA THR A 20 18.42 -3.97 -8.03
C THR A 20 17.09 -3.44 -7.52
N GLY A 21 17.07 -2.24 -6.90
CA GLY A 21 15.85 -1.66 -6.33
C GLY A 21 15.28 -2.49 -5.18
N ALA A 22 16.14 -3.01 -4.30
CA ALA A 22 15.70 -3.93 -3.26
C ALA A 22 14.82 -3.23 -2.21
N THR A 23 15.19 -2.01 -1.80
CA THR A 23 14.44 -1.19 -0.83
C THR A 23 13.47 -0.23 -1.51
N ASP A 24 13.68 0.02 -2.83
CA ASP A 24 12.89 0.93 -3.65
C ASP A 24 12.67 0.33 -5.06
N ASN A 25 11.64 -0.56 -5.28
CA ASN A 25 10.66 -0.96 -4.28
C ASN A 25 10.36 -2.47 -4.38
N ALA A 26 11.39 -3.31 -4.49
CA ALA A 26 11.18 -4.77 -4.54
C ALA A 26 10.63 -5.31 -3.21
N ASP A 27 10.92 -4.68 -2.08
CA ASP A 27 10.38 -5.10 -0.78
C ASP A 27 8.88 -4.83 -0.69
N GLY A 28 8.38 -3.67 -1.10
CA GLY A 28 6.96 -3.37 -1.18
C GLY A 28 6.23 -4.28 -2.16
N ALA A 29 6.78 -4.48 -3.36
CA ALA A 29 6.24 -5.41 -4.35
C ALA A 29 6.14 -6.84 -3.76
N THR A 30 7.17 -7.30 -3.06
CA THR A 30 7.18 -8.60 -2.40
C THR A 30 6.15 -8.67 -1.26
N ALA A 31 6.04 -7.63 -0.43
CA ALA A 31 5.10 -7.59 0.68
C ALA A 31 3.64 -7.70 0.20
N VAL A 32 3.25 -6.98 -0.86
CA VAL A 32 1.88 -7.06 -1.40
C VAL A 32 1.59 -8.39 -2.09
N MET A 33 2.57 -8.97 -2.80
CA MET A 33 2.43 -10.30 -3.41
C MET A 33 2.30 -11.38 -2.33
N GLU A 34 3.13 -11.32 -1.28
CA GLU A 34 3.10 -12.28 -0.18
C GLU A 34 1.82 -12.12 0.66
N ALA A 35 1.30 -10.91 0.83
CA ALA A 35 0.00 -10.69 1.46
C ALA A 35 -1.11 -11.46 0.73
N MET A 36 -1.13 -11.45 -0.60
CA MET A 36 -2.08 -12.23 -1.39
C MET A 36 -1.87 -13.74 -1.24
N ARG A 37 -0.61 -14.17 -1.22
CA ARG A 37 -0.30 -15.59 -0.97
C ARG A 37 -0.78 -16.04 0.41
N ILE A 38 -0.59 -15.23 1.45
CA ILE A 38 -1.08 -15.48 2.82
C ILE A 38 -2.61 -15.64 2.80
N LEU A 39 -3.34 -14.66 2.24
CA LEU A 39 -4.80 -14.71 2.17
C LEU A 39 -5.30 -15.96 1.43
N SER A 40 -4.62 -16.35 0.36
CA SER A 40 -4.93 -17.58 -0.37
C SER A 40 -4.63 -18.84 0.45
N ALA A 41 -3.49 -18.90 1.12
CA ALA A 41 -3.06 -20.07 1.90
C ALA A 41 -3.96 -20.35 3.11
N VAL A 42 -4.52 -19.31 3.73
CA VAL A 42 -5.51 -19.46 4.81
C VAL A 42 -6.94 -19.63 4.28
N HIS A 43 -7.11 -19.81 2.98
CA HIS A 43 -8.42 -19.95 2.32
C HIS A 43 -9.39 -18.79 2.66
N ALA A 44 -8.87 -17.57 2.79
CA ALA A 44 -9.65 -16.39 3.05
C ALA A 44 -10.73 -16.18 1.97
N ARG A 45 -11.94 -15.82 2.40
CA ARG A 45 -13.07 -15.54 1.50
C ARG A 45 -13.53 -14.10 1.70
N PRO A 46 -12.82 -13.12 1.10
CA PRO A 46 -13.18 -11.72 1.25
C PRO A 46 -14.55 -11.43 0.62
N ARG A 47 -15.26 -10.45 1.18
CA ARG A 47 -16.54 -9.99 0.65
C ARG A 47 -16.38 -9.13 -0.59
N ARG A 48 -15.29 -8.35 -0.66
CA ARG A 48 -14.86 -7.55 -1.82
C ARG A 48 -13.79 -8.29 -2.61
N THR A 49 -13.69 -7.96 -3.87
CA THR A 49 -12.56 -8.41 -4.70
C THR A 49 -11.29 -7.75 -4.19
N VAL A 50 -10.27 -8.55 -3.92
CA VAL A 50 -8.91 -8.05 -3.65
C VAL A 50 -8.11 -8.13 -4.94
N ARG A 51 -7.44 -7.03 -5.30
CA ARG A 51 -6.60 -6.93 -6.50
C ARG A 51 -5.23 -6.44 -6.13
N VAL A 52 -4.18 -7.05 -6.71
CA VAL A 52 -2.82 -6.52 -6.66
C VAL A 52 -2.56 -5.70 -7.92
N ALA A 53 -1.87 -4.59 -7.76
CA ALA A 53 -1.28 -3.82 -8.83
C ALA A 53 0.23 -3.66 -8.59
N LEU A 54 1.01 -3.98 -9.62
CA LEU A 54 2.43 -3.71 -9.64
C LEU A 54 2.66 -2.67 -10.74
N TRP A 55 3.04 -1.46 -10.32
CA TRP A 55 3.14 -0.32 -11.22
C TRP A 55 4.50 -0.28 -11.90
N GLY A 56 4.54 0.27 -13.09
CA GLY A 56 5.78 0.59 -13.79
C GLY A 56 5.88 2.09 -14.03
N GLY A 57 7.10 2.63 -14.03
CA GLY A 57 7.34 4.05 -14.25
C GLY A 57 6.91 4.94 -13.09
N GLU A 58 6.97 4.44 -11.87
CA GLU A 58 6.76 5.26 -10.67
C GLU A 58 7.85 6.31 -10.59
N GLU A 59 9.10 5.88 -10.74
CA GLU A 59 10.31 6.69 -10.66
C GLU A 59 10.41 7.79 -11.75
N GLU A 60 9.69 7.61 -12.85
CA GLU A 60 9.55 8.61 -13.92
C GLU A 60 8.31 9.48 -13.79
N GLY A 61 7.64 9.49 -12.62
CA GLY A 61 6.51 10.36 -12.33
C GLY A 61 5.15 9.65 -12.33
N LEU A 62 5.05 8.47 -11.70
CA LEU A 62 3.81 7.73 -11.46
C LEU A 62 3.11 7.27 -12.75
N LEU A 63 3.85 7.00 -13.82
CA LEU A 63 3.30 6.80 -15.17
C LEU A 63 2.24 5.69 -15.21
N GLY A 64 2.52 4.54 -14.55
CA GLY A 64 1.61 3.40 -14.58
C GLY A 64 0.32 3.63 -13.80
N SER A 65 0.40 4.15 -12.59
CA SER A 65 -0.78 4.43 -11.76
C SER A 65 -1.63 5.57 -12.32
N LEU A 66 -1.00 6.63 -12.87
CA LEU A 66 -1.71 7.70 -13.57
C LEU A 66 -2.45 7.16 -14.79
N ALA A 67 -1.77 6.40 -15.65
CA ALA A 67 -2.39 5.80 -16.82
C ALA A 67 -3.56 4.88 -16.46
N TYR A 68 -3.43 4.10 -15.40
CA TYR A 68 -4.51 3.25 -14.92
C TYR A 68 -5.74 4.07 -14.49
N VAL A 69 -5.53 5.14 -13.72
CA VAL A 69 -6.61 6.04 -13.30
C VAL A 69 -7.28 6.71 -14.52
N GLU A 70 -6.49 7.22 -15.44
CA GLU A 70 -7.00 7.86 -16.67
C GLU A 70 -7.75 6.92 -17.59
N GLN A 71 -7.37 5.67 -17.68
CA GLN A 71 -7.99 4.71 -18.57
C GLN A 71 -9.21 4.00 -17.97
N HIS A 72 -9.15 3.66 -16.67
CA HIS A 72 -10.11 2.77 -16.02
C HIS A 72 -11.01 3.44 -14.98
N LEU A 73 -10.64 4.64 -14.50
CA LEU A 73 -11.35 5.33 -13.42
C LEU A 73 -11.80 6.75 -13.85
N ARG A 74 -12.33 6.85 -15.08
CA ARG A 74 -12.70 8.13 -15.71
C ARG A 74 -13.90 8.80 -15.08
N ASP A 75 -14.85 8.01 -14.60
CA ASP A 75 -16.11 8.50 -14.07
C ASP A 75 -16.32 8.11 -12.61
N ASP A 76 -17.29 8.74 -11.97
CA ASP A 76 -17.61 8.49 -10.58
C ASP A 76 -18.10 7.05 -10.33
N ALA A 77 -18.73 6.40 -11.30
CA ALA A 77 -19.22 5.04 -11.13
C ALA A 77 -18.07 4.04 -11.04
N SER A 78 -17.04 4.20 -11.89
CA SER A 78 -15.83 3.38 -11.85
C SER A 78 -15.01 3.65 -10.59
N ARG A 79 -14.85 4.93 -10.19
CA ARG A 79 -14.15 5.33 -8.97
C ARG A 79 -14.80 4.77 -7.70
N ARG A 80 -16.15 4.77 -7.65
CA ARG A 80 -16.90 4.22 -6.50
C ARG A 80 -16.68 2.72 -6.29
N LYS A 81 -16.31 1.99 -7.31
CA LYS A 81 -15.98 0.55 -7.19
C LYS A 81 -14.68 0.31 -6.43
N ILE A 82 -13.76 1.25 -6.42
CA ILE A 82 -12.55 1.13 -5.60
C ILE A 82 -12.88 1.59 -4.18
N SER A 83 -12.93 0.65 -3.26
CA SER A 83 -13.19 0.91 -1.84
C SER A 83 -12.01 1.63 -1.18
N VAL A 84 -10.80 1.14 -1.45
CA VAL A 84 -9.55 1.71 -0.96
C VAL A 84 -8.38 1.21 -1.81
N TYR A 85 -7.33 2.01 -1.91
CA TYR A 85 -6.01 1.59 -2.37
C TYR A 85 -5.00 1.67 -1.23
N LEU A 86 -4.29 0.57 -0.96
CA LEU A 86 -3.22 0.49 0.02
C LEU A 86 -1.90 0.30 -0.74
N ASN A 87 -1.02 1.27 -0.63
CA ASN A 87 0.27 1.32 -1.30
C ASN A 87 1.39 0.97 -0.32
N ASP A 88 2.39 0.25 -0.77
CA ASP A 88 3.59 -0.07 0.02
C ASP A 88 4.83 0.46 -0.68
N ASP A 89 5.32 1.63 -0.23
CA ASP A 89 6.45 2.36 -0.81
C ASP A 89 6.86 3.55 0.08
N PRO A 90 8.15 3.86 0.23
CA PRO A 90 9.35 3.02 0.21
C PRO A 90 9.82 2.65 1.62
N GLY A 91 10.99 2.04 1.70
CA GLY A 91 11.71 1.77 2.95
C GLY A 91 11.98 0.27 3.12
N SER A 92 12.93 -0.07 3.98
CA SER A 92 13.42 -1.45 4.12
C SER A 92 13.12 -2.10 5.46
N GLY A 93 12.55 -1.35 6.39
CA GLY A 93 12.24 -1.81 7.74
C GLY A 93 10.79 -2.22 7.95
N PRO A 94 10.40 -2.52 9.20
CA PRO A 94 9.04 -2.97 9.50
C PRO A 94 8.00 -1.89 9.26
N SER A 95 6.79 -2.33 8.92
CA SER A 95 5.63 -1.46 8.73
C SER A 95 5.03 -1.02 10.07
N TYR A 96 4.73 0.26 10.23
CA TYR A 96 4.21 0.84 11.47
C TYR A 96 2.74 1.23 11.41
N GLY A 97 2.19 1.50 10.22
CA GLY A 97 0.83 1.97 9.98
C GLY A 97 0.71 2.59 8.60
N PHE A 98 -0.19 3.57 8.44
CA PHE A 98 -0.43 4.30 7.19
C PHE A 98 -0.37 5.82 7.37
N TYR A 99 0.08 6.52 6.33
CA TYR A 99 -0.23 7.92 6.09
C TYR A 99 -1.68 8.00 5.59
N MET A 100 -2.53 8.77 6.29
CA MET A 100 -3.98 8.74 6.07
C MET A 100 -4.51 9.89 5.20
N GLU A 101 -3.62 10.64 4.56
CA GLU A 101 -3.96 11.71 3.59
C GLU A 101 -5.07 12.66 4.11
N HIS A 102 -4.95 13.09 5.37
CA HIS A 102 -5.89 13.96 6.07
C HIS A 102 -7.33 13.40 6.16
N ASN A 103 -7.53 12.09 5.98
CA ASN A 103 -8.82 11.43 6.04
C ASN A 103 -9.12 10.95 7.48
N GLU A 104 -9.59 11.86 8.33
CA GLU A 104 -9.92 11.57 9.74
C GLU A 104 -10.95 10.44 9.92
N PRO A 105 -12.05 10.37 9.15
CA PRO A 105 -12.98 9.25 9.28
C PRO A 105 -12.35 7.89 8.97
N ALA A 106 -11.49 7.80 7.95
CA ALA A 106 -10.79 6.56 7.61
C ALA A 106 -9.75 6.22 8.70
N LYS A 107 -9.02 7.23 9.21
CA LYS A 107 -8.02 7.01 10.26
C LYS A 107 -8.60 6.30 11.49
N ARG A 108 -9.78 6.71 11.97
CA ARG A 108 -10.44 6.08 13.12
C ARG A 108 -10.73 4.60 12.89
N ILE A 109 -11.09 4.23 11.66
CA ILE A 109 -11.33 2.84 11.26
C ILE A 109 -10.02 2.05 11.26
N PHE A 110 -8.99 2.60 10.61
CA PHE A 110 -7.67 1.98 10.50
C PHE A 110 -6.99 1.84 11.87
N ASP A 111 -7.12 2.83 12.76
CA ASP A 111 -6.57 2.76 14.13
C ASP A 111 -7.15 1.56 14.91
N ALA A 112 -8.44 1.28 14.74
CA ALA A 112 -9.07 0.11 15.37
C ALA A 112 -8.52 -1.21 14.81
N TRP A 113 -8.16 -1.24 13.52
CA TRP A 113 -7.62 -2.43 12.87
C TRP A 113 -6.17 -2.77 13.25
N LEU A 114 -5.42 -1.81 13.81
CA LEU A 114 -4.05 -2.04 14.26
C LEU A 114 -3.95 -2.87 15.55
N ALA A 115 -5.05 -2.98 16.32
CA ALA A 115 -4.99 -3.62 17.63
C ALA A 115 -4.38 -5.04 17.62
N PRO A 116 -4.76 -5.96 16.70
CA PRO A 116 -4.19 -7.31 16.66
C PRO A 116 -2.75 -7.36 16.13
N LEU A 117 -2.21 -6.25 15.65
CA LEU A 117 -0.88 -6.18 15.02
C LEU A 117 0.19 -5.56 15.94
N ARG A 118 -0.20 -5.15 17.14
CA ARG A 118 0.72 -4.47 18.06
C ARG A 118 1.89 -5.35 18.49
N ASP A 119 1.64 -6.64 18.67
CA ASP A 119 2.66 -7.61 19.10
C ASP A 119 3.74 -7.85 18.05
N ILE A 120 3.48 -7.50 16.78
CA ILE A 120 4.45 -7.55 15.70
C ILE A 120 5.07 -6.18 15.37
N GLY A 121 4.92 -5.19 16.25
CA GLY A 121 5.59 -3.90 16.13
C GLY A 121 4.81 -2.81 15.40
N VAL A 122 3.59 -3.08 14.94
CA VAL A 122 2.72 -2.06 14.34
C VAL A 122 2.30 -1.03 15.41
N ARG A 123 2.43 0.26 15.11
CA ARG A 123 2.36 1.33 16.11
C ARG A 123 1.14 2.23 15.96
N ARG A 124 1.03 2.94 14.84
CA ARG A 124 0.00 3.97 14.64
C ARG A 124 -0.15 4.35 13.18
N ASN A 125 -1.34 4.81 12.81
CA ASN A 125 -1.55 5.60 11.61
C ASN A 125 -1.33 7.09 11.93
N VAL A 126 -0.81 7.85 10.98
CA VAL A 126 -0.67 9.30 11.10
C VAL A 126 -1.66 9.99 10.17
N ILE A 127 -2.15 11.17 10.56
CA ILE A 127 -3.15 11.89 9.77
C ILE A 127 -2.54 12.58 8.56
N GLU A 128 -1.25 12.88 8.65
CA GLU A 128 -0.49 13.53 7.59
C GLU A 128 -0.52 12.69 6.31
N GLY A 129 -0.25 13.35 5.20
CA GLY A 129 -0.04 12.73 3.91
C GLY A 129 1.43 12.63 3.56
N ILE A 130 1.72 11.79 2.59
CA ILE A 130 3.02 11.71 1.92
C ILE A 130 2.82 11.87 0.41
N GLY A 131 3.66 12.69 -0.24
CA GLY A 131 3.62 12.87 -1.68
C GLY A 131 4.49 11.87 -2.44
N ALA A 132 4.41 11.97 -3.77
CA ALA A 132 5.36 11.35 -4.70
C ALA A 132 5.44 9.81 -4.68
N THR A 133 4.30 9.11 -4.51
CA THR A 133 4.17 7.69 -4.78
C THR A 133 2.75 7.35 -5.29
N ASP A 134 2.54 6.17 -5.82
CA ASP A 134 1.39 5.75 -6.64
C ASP A 134 0.00 5.97 -6.03
N HIS A 135 -0.14 5.96 -4.69
CA HIS A 135 -1.41 6.24 -4.03
C HIS A 135 -1.94 7.65 -4.35
N VAL A 136 -1.04 8.60 -4.63
CA VAL A 136 -1.39 9.98 -4.97
C VAL A 136 -2.24 10.05 -6.25
N SER A 137 -2.01 9.15 -7.22
CA SER A 137 -2.80 9.08 -8.44
C SER A 137 -4.28 8.79 -8.17
N PHE A 138 -4.57 7.98 -7.16
CA PHE A 138 -5.91 7.63 -6.73
C PHE A 138 -6.52 8.69 -5.80
N ASP A 139 -5.74 9.19 -4.84
CA ASP A 139 -6.22 10.21 -3.92
C ASP A 139 -6.65 11.48 -4.66
N ARG A 140 -5.92 11.92 -5.69
CA ARG A 140 -6.26 13.08 -6.53
C ARG A 140 -7.65 13.01 -7.17
N VAL A 141 -8.17 11.81 -7.42
CA VAL A 141 -9.50 11.60 -7.98
C VAL A 141 -10.55 11.22 -6.93
N GLY A 142 -10.22 11.39 -5.64
CA GLY A 142 -11.14 11.19 -4.52
C GLY A 142 -11.35 9.72 -4.13
N ILE A 143 -10.46 8.83 -4.51
CA ILE A 143 -10.43 7.45 -4.03
C ILE A 143 -9.59 7.41 -2.75
N PRO A 144 -10.09 6.82 -1.64
CA PRO A 144 -9.28 6.63 -0.45
C PRO A 144 -8.04 5.82 -0.78
N ALA A 145 -6.86 6.43 -0.63
CA ALA A 145 -5.59 5.80 -0.97
C ALA A 145 -4.56 6.19 0.08
N PHE A 146 -3.85 5.21 0.61
CA PHE A 146 -2.97 5.40 1.76
C PHE A 146 -1.66 4.67 1.54
N ASN A 147 -0.55 5.30 1.92
CA ASN A 147 0.77 4.69 1.85
C ASN A 147 1.22 4.17 3.20
N VAL A 148 1.92 3.04 3.19
CA VAL A 148 2.49 2.43 4.39
C VAL A 148 3.55 3.34 5.00
N ILE A 149 3.59 3.40 6.32
CA ILE A 149 4.70 3.97 7.09
C ILE A 149 5.66 2.84 7.41
N LYS A 150 6.85 2.87 6.85
CA LYS A 150 7.95 1.95 7.18
C LYS A 150 9.02 2.62 8.00
N ASP A 151 9.79 1.82 8.73
CA ASP A 151 11.09 2.28 9.22
C ASP A 151 12.04 2.40 8.04
N PHE A 152 12.59 3.58 7.84
CA PHE A 152 13.49 3.79 6.72
C PHE A 152 14.87 3.13 6.94
N HIS A 153 15.23 2.80 8.19
CA HIS A 153 16.58 2.35 8.49
C HIS A 153 17.62 3.29 7.86
N ASN A 154 18.33 2.77 6.87
CA ASN A 154 19.32 3.54 6.11
C ASN A 154 18.83 3.99 4.75
N TYR A 155 17.52 3.87 4.45
CA TYR A 155 16.98 4.16 3.13
C TYR A 155 17.37 5.56 2.66
N ASP A 156 17.00 6.61 3.39
CA ASP A 156 17.23 8.00 3.00
C ASP A 156 18.71 8.40 2.89
N VAL A 157 19.59 7.71 3.63
CA VAL A 157 21.00 8.10 3.72
C VAL A 157 21.95 7.20 2.95
N ARG A 158 21.48 6.04 2.48
CA ARG A 158 22.35 5.05 1.84
C ARG A 158 21.77 4.44 0.57
N THR A 159 20.54 3.94 0.60
CA THR A 159 20.03 3.11 -0.51
C THR A 159 19.20 3.89 -1.51
N ARG A 160 18.47 4.92 -1.07
CA ARG A 160 17.57 5.67 -1.93
C ARG A 160 18.25 6.14 -3.21
N HIS A 161 17.77 5.63 -4.35
CA HIS A 161 18.21 6.00 -5.70
C HIS A 161 19.72 5.84 -5.95
N THR A 162 20.36 4.91 -5.23
CA THR A 162 21.82 4.67 -5.36
C THR A 162 22.13 3.26 -5.83
N ASN A 163 23.40 3.02 -6.17
CA ASN A 163 23.90 1.68 -6.50
C ASN A 163 24.08 0.77 -5.26
N ALA A 164 23.77 1.27 -4.06
CA ALA A 164 23.79 0.49 -2.82
C ALA A 164 22.43 -0.13 -2.48
N ASP A 165 21.40 0.07 -3.32
CA ASP A 165 20.08 -0.52 -3.12
C ASP A 165 20.06 -1.98 -3.59
N LEU A 166 20.64 -2.84 -2.78
CA LEU A 166 20.83 -4.27 -3.01
C LEU A 166 20.09 -5.10 -1.96
N ALA A 167 19.93 -6.38 -2.23
CA ALA A 167 19.15 -7.30 -1.40
C ALA A 167 19.64 -7.44 0.05
N ASP A 168 20.90 -7.16 0.34
CA ASP A 168 21.48 -7.14 1.69
C ASP A 168 21.00 -5.97 2.56
N ALA A 169 20.35 -4.97 1.96
CA ALA A 169 19.71 -3.88 2.68
C ALA A 169 18.29 -4.21 3.19
N VAL A 170 17.73 -5.37 2.84
CA VAL A 170 16.37 -5.80 3.23
C VAL A 170 16.44 -6.95 4.24
N SER A 171 15.73 -6.79 5.36
CA SER A 171 15.59 -7.82 6.38
C SER A 171 14.44 -8.77 6.05
N ALA A 172 14.71 -10.09 6.05
CA ALA A 172 13.68 -11.09 5.86
C ALA A 172 12.61 -11.07 6.98
N GLU A 173 12.96 -10.64 8.18
CA GLU A 173 12.04 -10.52 9.32
C GLU A 173 11.08 -9.35 9.09
N ASP A 174 11.61 -8.18 8.73
CA ASP A 174 10.84 -6.98 8.47
C ASP A 174 9.91 -7.16 7.25
N LEU A 175 10.39 -7.83 6.22
CA LEU A 175 9.58 -8.16 5.04
C LEU A 175 8.41 -9.10 5.38
N ARG A 176 8.63 -10.11 6.25
CA ARG A 176 7.54 -10.97 6.74
C ARG A 176 6.53 -10.17 7.56
N GLN A 177 7.00 -9.27 8.41
CA GLN A 177 6.13 -8.40 9.22
C GLN A 177 5.28 -7.51 8.31
N SER A 178 5.88 -6.87 7.30
CA SER A 178 5.18 -6.02 6.32
C SER A 178 4.15 -6.81 5.52
N ALA A 179 4.46 -8.04 5.10
CA ALA A 179 3.51 -8.89 4.39
C ALA A 179 2.30 -9.28 5.27
N VAL A 180 2.53 -9.62 6.54
CA VAL A 180 1.45 -9.91 7.50
C VAL A 180 0.62 -8.67 7.77
N PHE A 181 1.25 -7.51 7.98
CA PHE A 181 0.57 -6.23 8.14
C PHE A 181 -0.34 -5.94 6.95
N MET A 182 0.19 -6.00 5.73
CA MET A 182 -0.57 -5.76 4.51
C MET A 182 -1.72 -6.76 4.33
N ALA A 183 -1.51 -8.06 4.63
CA ALA A 183 -2.54 -9.08 4.54
C ALA A 183 -3.71 -8.80 5.49
N VAL A 184 -3.42 -8.46 6.75
CA VAL A 184 -4.45 -8.16 7.76
C VAL A 184 -5.22 -6.89 7.41
N MET A 185 -4.54 -5.81 7.02
CA MET A 185 -5.20 -4.57 6.64
C MET A 185 -6.08 -4.74 5.39
N THR A 186 -5.58 -5.49 4.41
CA THR A 186 -6.35 -5.88 3.21
C THR A 186 -7.60 -6.69 3.59
N TRP A 187 -7.47 -7.65 4.47
CA TRP A 187 -8.59 -8.46 4.95
C TRP A 187 -9.64 -7.60 5.66
N GLN A 188 -9.24 -6.74 6.58
CA GLN A 188 -10.14 -5.83 7.29
C GLN A 188 -10.91 -4.93 6.32
N ALA A 189 -10.22 -4.32 5.34
CA ALA A 189 -10.85 -3.50 4.32
C ALA A 189 -11.83 -4.30 3.44
N ALA A 190 -11.48 -5.53 3.07
CA ALA A 190 -12.31 -6.39 2.23
C ALA A 190 -13.53 -6.95 2.96
N MET A 191 -13.49 -7.10 4.29
CA MET A 191 -14.58 -7.64 5.10
C MET A 191 -15.53 -6.59 5.65
N ARG A 192 -15.14 -5.30 5.66
CA ARG A 192 -15.97 -4.22 6.17
C ARG A 192 -17.34 -4.15 5.46
N ASP A 193 -18.42 -3.83 6.19
CA ASP A 193 -19.76 -3.69 5.58
C ASP A 193 -19.83 -2.47 4.65
N GLU A 194 -19.37 -1.32 5.10
CA GLU A 194 -19.37 -0.08 4.35
C GLU A 194 -18.03 0.18 3.66
N PRO A 195 -17.99 0.89 2.52
CA PRO A 195 -16.73 1.31 1.91
C PRO A 195 -15.95 2.25 2.84
N ILE A 196 -14.65 2.38 2.58
CA ILE A 196 -13.81 3.33 3.31
C ILE A 196 -14.30 4.77 3.01
N PRO A 197 -14.48 5.61 4.03
CA PRO A 197 -14.92 6.99 3.83
C PRO A 197 -13.96 7.77 2.92
N ARG A 198 -14.54 8.52 2.01
CA ARG A 198 -13.79 9.45 1.16
C ARG A 198 -13.57 10.76 1.89
N SER A 199 -12.39 11.36 1.75
CA SER A 199 -12.14 12.70 2.26
C SER A 199 -13.08 13.69 1.59
N ARG A 200 -13.66 14.61 2.37
CA ARG A 200 -14.36 15.78 1.81
C ARG A 200 -13.27 16.77 1.40
N ARG A 201 -13.05 16.90 0.12
CA ARG A 201 -12.25 17.99 -0.45
C ARG A 201 -13.11 19.25 -0.59
#